data_2de04049fd29f73d8c201cd0941d2d8d
#
_entry.id   2de04049fd29f73d8c201cd0941d2d8d
#
_cell.length_a   1.000
_cell.length_b   1.000
_cell.length_c   1.000
_cell.angle_alpha   90.00
_cell.angle_beta   90.00
_cell.angle_gamma   90.00
#
_symmetry.space_group_name_H-M   'P 1'
#
loop_
_entity.id
_entity.type
_entity.pdbx_description
1 polymer ?
#
loop_
_entity_poly.entity_id
_entity_poly.type
_entity_poly.pdbx_seq_one_letter_code
_entity_poly.pdbx_strand_id
1 'polypeptide(L)'
;MSVFNPEIDFTSDPKQVRESSFQFLERSSWNRCAFIRDLITMWLGEIETDAEFESQIKSKIDKQHDGALFELIVNIFLKRLSFQVEKHPRLTKNKTPDFTAEDMYGGKYFFECTLSENSFENMVEERRKEAVEDIIRGIHYYPYFINLRFKHTGTTSVSAKKLKNFIEQVRAVSEGYSNEQLFHRRFLFEDGDWKIEISLLRKTNQSIKTSLGMVGQDAKIIDGKKVILSALNDKRPSKYGIEDTPYVICICNNDAFFQEEDMYSVLFGNDGSEYINVNYPGNTGFYFHNGPINTSVSAVILFKNTDLMVLNQAKWSVWHNPYAKFPLATNHLPIREYSLLPEENRLRKVVIEKDFNIFSALGIDEDAYNQDPKGSDESC
;
A
#
# COMPACT_ATOMS: atom_id res chain seq x y z
N MET A 1 -3.98 -24.36 10.60
CA MET A 1 -5.26 -23.85 11.17
C MET A 1 -5.68 -22.62 10.39
N SER A 2 -6.98 -22.45 10.07
CA SER A 2 -7.42 -21.21 9.43
C SER A 2 -7.44 -20.06 10.43
N VAL A 3 -6.94 -18.88 10.01
CA VAL A 3 -7.05 -17.64 10.81
C VAL A 3 -8.43 -17.01 10.70
N PHE A 4 -9.24 -17.44 9.71
CA PHE A 4 -10.59 -16.99 9.49
C PHE A 4 -11.63 -17.81 10.23
N ASN A 5 -12.69 -17.16 10.72
CA ASN A 5 -13.76 -17.84 11.41
C ASN A 5 -14.63 -18.64 10.43
N PRO A 6 -14.69 -19.97 10.50
CA PRO A 6 -15.50 -20.79 9.58
C PRO A 6 -17.01 -20.65 9.80
N GLU A 7 -17.46 -20.10 10.92
CA GLU A 7 -18.88 -19.96 11.30
C GLU A 7 -19.44 -18.57 10.98
N ILE A 8 -18.71 -17.73 10.21
CA ILE A 8 -19.16 -16.39 9.90
C ILE A 8 -20.24 -16.43 8.79
N ASP A 9 -21.27 -15.58 8.94
CA ASP A 9 -22.25 -15.37 7.88
C ASP A 9 -21.64 -14.55 6.75
N PHE A 10 -21.49 -15.16 5.58
CA PHE A 10 -20.96 -14.49 4.39
C PHE A 10 -21.98 -13.56 3.76
N THR A 11 -21.53 -12.36 3.39
CA THR A 11 -22.38 -11.37 2.71
C THR A 11 -21.69 -10.85 1.44
N SER A 12 -22.51 -10.47 0.43
CA SER A 12 -22.02 -9.84 -0.81
C SER A 12 -21.90 -8.33 -0.70
N ASP A 13 -22.19 -7.75 0.47
CA ASP A 13 -22.10 -6.31 0.68
C ASP A 13 -20.68 -5.81 0.47
N PRO A 14 -20.49 -4.65 -0.19
CA PRO A 14 -19.18 -4.04 -0.37
C PRO A 14 -18.54 -3.70 0.98
N LYS A 15 -17.22 -3.50 0.98
CA LYS A 15 -16.48 -3.07 2.18
C LYS A 15 -17.09 -1.79 2.76
N GLN A 16 -17.41 -1.84 4.05
CA GLN A 16 -17.90 -0.65 4.77
C GLN A 16 -16.72 0.29 5.08
N VAL A 17 -17.00 1.60 5.19
CA VAL A 17 -15.94 2.61 5.37
C VAL A 17 -15.10 2.38 6.62
N ARG A 18 -15.72 1.95 7.73
CA ARG A 18 -15.01 1.67 9.00
C ARG A 18 -14.60 0.22 9.19
N GLU A 19 -14.86 -0.59 8.21
CA GLU A 19 -14.53 -2.00 8.25
C GLU A 19 -13.06 -2.18 7.87
N SER A 20 -12.30 -2.91 8.70
CA SER A 20 -10.92 -3.23 8.35
C SER A 20 -10.84 -4.17 7.14
N SER A 21 -9.70 -4.19 6.47
CA SER A 21 -9.43 -5.10 5.36
C SER A 21 -9.59 -6.55 5.77
N PHE A 22 -9.14 -6.92 6.98
CA PHE A 22 -9.36 -8.26 7.51
C PHE A 22 -10.84 -8.59 7.72
N GLN A 23 -11.62 -7.69 8.35
CA GLN A 23 -13.05 -7.92 8.60
C GLN A 23 -13.84 -8.09 7.30
N PHE A 24 -13.54 -7.23 6.30
CA PHE A 24 -14.14 -7.37 4.97
C PHE A 24 -13.77 -8.70 4.32
N LEU A 25 -12.49 -9.04 4.30
CA LEU A 25 -12.01 -10.29 3.76
C LEU A 25 -12.65 -11.51 4.45
N GLU A 26 -12.80 -11.45 5.78
CA GLU A 26 -13.36 -12.55 6.58
C GLU A 26 -14.83 -12.82 6.23
N ARG A 27 -15.67 -11.78 6.10
CA ARG A 27 -17.12 -11.92 5.89
C ARG A 27 -17.57 -11.92 4.44
N SER A 28 -16.73 -11.51 3.50
CA SER A 28 -17.15 -11.33 2.10
C SER A 28 -17.40 -12.66 1.40
N SER A 29 -18.55 -12.76 0.73
CA SER A 29 -18.91 -13.91 -0.11
C SER A 29 -18.31 -13.81 -1.54
N TRP A 30 -17.58 -12.75 -1.86
CA TRP A 30 -16.99 -12.60 -3.18
C TRP A 30 -15.96 -13.73 -3.43
N ASN A 31 -16.01 -14.31 -4.63
CA ASN A 31 -15.12 -15.40 -5.03
C ASN A 31 -13.64 -15.02 -4.81
N ARG A 32 -13.26 -13.80 -5.15
CA ARG A 32 -11.92 -13.29 -4.91
C ARG A 32 -11.55 -13.29 -3.43
N CYS A 33 -12.45 -12.89 -2.55
CA CYS A 33 -12.20 -12.90 -1.10
C CYS A 33 -12.10 -14.35 -0.57
N ALA A 34 -12.91 -15.27 -1.07
CA ALA A 34 -12.81 -16.68 -0.74
C ALA A 34 -11.44 -17.24 -1.14
N PHE A 35 -11.02 -16.99 -2.39
CA PHE A 35 -9.72 -17.38 -2.89
C PHE A 35 -8.56 -16.83 -2.03
N ILE A 36 -8.62 -15.55 -1.65
CA ILE A 36 -7.57 -14.91 -0.83
C ILE A 36 -7.55 -15.53 0.58
N ARG A 37 -8.68 -15.85 1.18
CA ARG A 37 -8.73 -16.56 2.49
C ARG A 37 -8.04 -17.92 2.42
N ASP A 38 -8.32 -18.69 1.37
CA ASP A 38 -7.71 -20.01 1.15
C ASP A 38 -6.20 -19.86 0.92
N LEU A 39 -5.80 -18.89 0.13
CA LEU A 39 -4.41 -18.56 -0.15
C LEU A 39 -3.63 -18.19 1.11
N ILE A 40 -4.15 -17.27 1.94
CA ILE A 40 -3.53 -16.88 3.21
C ILE A 40 -3.45 -18.08 4.16
N THR A 41 -4.50 -18.90 4.22
CA THR A 41 -4.53 -20.10 5.05
C THR A 41 -3.46 -21.11 4.61
N MET A 42 -3.32 -21.32 3.30
CA MET A 42 -2.29 -22.17 2.71
C MET A 42 -0.89 -21.64 3.06
N TRP A 43 -0.61 -20.38 2.84
CA TRP A 43 0.69 -19.76 3.10
C TRP A 43 1.08 -19.80 4.59
N LEU A 44 0.11 -19.58 5.50
CA LEU A 44 0.35 -19.71 6.93
C LEU A 44 0.68 -21.15 7.34
N GLY A 45 0.18 -22.14 6.60
CA GLY A 45 0.54 -23.55 6.78
C GLY A 45 1.96 -23.90 6.29
N GLU A 46 2.55 -23.05 5.43
CA GLU A 46 3.89 -23.25 4.87
C GLU A 46 5.01 -22.60 5.71
N ILE A 47 4.68 -21.71 6.62
CA ILE A 47 5.65 -20.96 7.43
C ILE A 47 5.51 -21.31 8.92
N GLU A 48 6.57 -21.08 9.69
CA GLU A 48 6.47 -21.06 11.13
C GLU A 48 5.78 -19.77 11.57
N THR A 49 4.67 -19.92 12.30
CA THR A 49 3.91 -18.79 12.86
C THR A 49 3.90 -18.85 14.38
N ASP A 50 3.85 -17.68 15.01
CA ASP A 50 3.56 -17.54 16.42
C ASP A 50 2.20 -16.86 16.65
N ALA A 51 1.72 -16.89 17.89
CA ALA A 51 0.42 -16.32 18.25
C ALA A 51 0.36 -14.79 18.01
N GLU A 52 1.50 -14.10 18.10
CA GLU A 52 1.59 -12.67 17.85
C GLU A 52 1.36 -12.35 16.37
N PHE A 53 2.04 -13.07 15.49
CA PHE A 53 1.90 -12.91 14.04
C PHE A 53 0.46 -13.23 13.57
N GLU A 54 -0.11 -14.33 14.07
CA GLU A 54 -1.51 -14.66 13.76
C GLU A 54 -2.48 -13.57 14.26
N SER A 55 -2.19 -12.99 15.44
CA SER A 55 -2.98 -11.87 15.97
C SER A 55 -2.87 -10.62 15.10
N GLN A 56 -1.69 -10.36 14.55
CA GLN A 56 -1.47 -9.23 13.64
C GLN A 56 -2.20 -9.43 12.32
N ILE A 57 -2.19 -10.64 11.74
CA ILE A 57 -2.99 -10.98 10.54
C ILE A 57 -4.50 -10.76 10.81
N LYS A 58 -5.00 -11.10 12.00
CA LYS A 58 -6.41 -10.91 12.40
C LYS A 58 -6.74 -9.48 12.85
N SER A 59 -5.77 -8.57 12.80
CA SER A 59 -5.95 -7.24 13.37
C SER A 59 -7.04 -6.46 12.64
N LYS A 60 -7.87 -5.77 13.43
CA LYS A 60 -8.84 -4.78 12.94
C LYS A 60 -8.20 -3.42 12.67
N ILE A 61 -6.90 -3.29 12.86
CA ILE A 61 -6.10 -2.12 12.52
C ILE A 61 -5.41 -2.46 11.20
N ASP A 62 -5.85 -1.83 10.11
CA ASP A 62 -5.36 -2.12 8.75
C ASP A 62 -3.84 -2.11 8.67
N LYS A 63 -3.17 -1.15 9.29
CA LYS A 63 -1.70 -1.09 9.32
C LYS A 63 -1.04 -2.36 9.88
N GLN A 64 -1.59 -2.95 10.94
CA GLN A 64 -1.04 -4.18 11.53
C GLN A 64 -1.33 -5.37 10.62
N HIS A 65 -2.56 -5.45 10.09
CA HIS A 65 -2.95 -6.48 9.14
C HIS A 65 -2.09 -6.42 7.87
N ASP A 66 -2.00 -5.26 7.24
CA ASP A 66 -1.26 -5.07 6.00
C ASP A 66 0.24 -5.31 6.19
N GLY A 67 0.80 -4.90 7.34
CA GLY A 67 2.19 -5.18 7.71
C GLY A 67 2.47 -6.67 7.81
N ALA A 68 1.65 -7.40 8.55
CA ALA A 68 1.79 -8.84 8.72
C ALA A 68 1.53 -9.60 7.40
N LEU A 69 0.56 -9.14 6.60
CA LEU A 69 0.31 -9.72 5.27
C LEU A 69 1.50 -9.48 4.33
N PHE A 70 2.10 -8.31 4.38
CA PHE A 70 3.29 -8.01 3.58
C PHE A 70 4.49 -8.89 4.00
N GLU A 71 4.73 -9.06 5.30
CA GLU A 71 5.75 -10.01 5.79
C GLU A 71 5.47 -11.43 5.30
N LEU A 72 4.20 -11.87 5.32
CA LEU A 72 3.81 -13.18 4.80
C LEU A 72 4.15 -13.31 3.30
N ILE A 73 3.81 -12.31 2.49
CA ILE A 73 4.11 -12.28 1.05
C ILE A 73 5.61 -12.37 0.80
N VAL A 74 6.42 -11.59 1.53
CA VAL A 74 7.90 -11.62 1.39
C VAL A 74 8.46 -12.98 1.80
N ASN A 75 7.97 -13.58 2.89
CA ASN A 75 8.41 -14.90 3.33
C ASN A 75 8.12 -15.97 2.25
N ILE A 76 6.90 -16.00 1.73
CA ILE A 76 6.50 -16.94 0.66
C ILE A 76 7.33 -16.72 -0.59
N PHE A 77 7.53 -15.45 -1.01
CA PHE A 77 8.38 -15.12 -2.15
C PHE A 77 9.80 -15.70 -2.00
N LEU A 78 10.44 -15.47 -0.87
CA LEU A 78 11.78 -16.00 -0.61
C LEU A 78 11.80 -17.54 -0.59
N LYS A 79 10.80 -18.19 0.00
CA LYS A 79 10.68 -19.65 0.00
C LYS A 79 10.50 -20.23 -1.41
N ARG A 80 9.69 -19.59 -2.25
CA ARG A 80 9.53 -20.01 -3.66
C ARG A 80 10.84 -19.88 -4.46
N LEU A 81 11.73 -18.99 -4.04
CA LEU A 81 13.09 -18.88 -4.57
C LEU A 81 14.08 -19.85 -3.94
N SER A 82 13.60 -20.83 -3.17
CA SER A 82 14.40 -21.84 -2.48
C SER A 82 15.34 -21.30 -1.39
N PHE A 83 15.03 -20.13 -0.82
CA PHE A 83 15.70 -19.70 0.39
C PHE A 83 15.20 -20.48 1.62
N GLN A 84 16.11 -20.77 2.53
CA GLN A 84 15.75 -21.18 3.88
C GLN A 84 15.52 -19.91 4.71
N VAL A 85 14.27 -19.67 5.11
CA VAL A 85 13.85 -18.43 5.78
C VAL A 85 13.60 -18.69 7.25
N GLU A 86 14.27 -17.94 8.12
CA GLU A 86 14.03 -17.87 9.56
C GLU A 86 13.43 -16.51 9.91
N LYS A 87 12.30 -16.52 10.59
CA LYS A 87 11.62 -15.30 11.05
C LYS A 87 12.17 -14.84 12.39
N HIS A 88 12.35 -13.52 12.57
CA HIS A 88 12.85 -12.90 13.80
C HIS A 88 14.11 -13.57 14.37
N PRO A 89 15.21 -13.67 13.58
CA PRO A 89 16.42 -14.39 14.00
C PRO A 89 16.97 -13.78 15.28
N ARG A 90 17.41 -14.62 16.23
CA ARG A 90 18.02 -14.16 17.47
C ARG A 90 19.41 -13.59 17.19
N LEU A 91 19.54 -12.29 17.36
CA LEU A 91 20.81 -11.57 17.22
C LEU A 91 21.33 -11.10 18.58
N THR A 92 22.53 -10.52 18.58
CA THR A 92 23.20 -10.03 19.80
C THR A 92 22.49 -8.83 20.44
N LYS A 93 21.71 -8.06 19.67
CA LYS A 93 20.91 -6.94 20.17
C LYS A 93 19.45 -7.35 20.41
N ASN A 94 18.78 -6.61 21.29
CA ASN A 94 17.35 -6.87 21.63
C ASN A 94 16.35 -6.60 20.49
N LYS A 95 16.83 -6.13 19.34
CA LYS A 95 16.02 -5.93 18.13
C LYS A 95 16.48 -6.91 17.07
N THR A 96 15.52 -7.47 16.36
CA THR A 96 15.75 -8.44 15.29
C THR A 96 15.19 -7.89 13.98
N PRO A 97 15.82 -8.15 12.81
CA PRO A 97 15.19 -7.95 11.53
C PRO A 97 14.03 -8.94 11.36
N ASP A 98 13.17 -8.69 10.38
CA ASP A 98 12.03 -9.55 10.14
C ASP A 98 12.45 -10.96 9.70
N PHE A 99 13.47 -11.05 8.83
CA PHE A 99 13.96 -12.34 8.32
C PHE A 99 15.47 -12.42 8.22
N THR A 100 16.01 -13.62 8.45
CA THR A 100 17.23 -14.08 7.81
C THR A 100 16.87 -15.12 6.76
N ALA A 101 17.57 -15.11 5.64
CA ALA A 101 17.38 -16.06 4.57
C ALA A 101 18.74 -16.59 4.08
N GLU A 102 18.83 -17.89 3.84
CA GLU A 102 20.01 -18.54 3.30
C GLU A 102 19.68 -19.14 1.93
N ASP A 103 20.47 -18.82 0.93
CA ASP A 103 20.30 -19.39 -0.41
C ASP A 103 20.90 -20.81 -0.51
N MET A 104 20.63 -21.49 -1.62
CA MET A 104 21.12 -22.83 -1.87
C MET A 104 22.64 -22.98 -1.93
N TYR A 105 23.37 -21.86 -1.98
CA TYR A 105 24.84 -21.82 -1.99
C TYR A 105 25.45 -21.45 -0.63
N GLY A 106 24.62 -21.30 0.39
CA GLY A 106 25.03 -20.90 1.76
C GLY A 106 25.24 -19.39 1.93
N GLY A 107 24.82 -18.59 0.97
CA GLY A 107 24.81 -17.12 1.08
C GLY A 107 23.72 -16.69 2.05
N LYS A 108 24.10 -15.91 3.08
CA LYS A 108 23.18 -15.41 4.10
C LYS A 108 22.80 -13.96 3.86
N TYR A 109 21.54 -13.64 4.05
CA TYR A 109 20.95 -12.32 3.81
C TYR A 109 20.00 -11.96 4.95
N PHE A 110 19.87 -10.67 5.25
CA PHE A 110 18.83 -10.15 6.14
C PHE A 110 17.84 -9.33 5.34
N PHE A 111 16.54 -9.52 5.65
CA PHE A 111 15.45 -8.79 5.05
C PHE A 111 14.64 -8.08 6.13
N GLU A 112 14.30 -6.84 5.87
CA GLU A 112 13.49 -6.01 6.76
C GLU A 112 12.33 -5.44 5.97
N CYS A 113 11.10 -5.71 6.41
CA CYS A 113 9.87 -5.28 5.76
C CYS A 113 9.37 -3.94 6.33
N THR A 114 8.82 -3.10 5.48
CA THR A 114 8.17 -1.88 5.90
C THR A 114 7.09 -1.47 4.91
N LEU A 115 6.01 -0.92 5.42
CA LEU A 115 4.99 -0.29 4.59
C LEU A 115 5.38 1.16 4.32
N SER A 116 5.32 1.56 3.04
CA SER A 116 5.39 2.94 2.62
C SER A 116 4.03 3.58 2.89
N GLU A 117 3.81 3.99 4.13
CA GLU A 117 2.54 4.58 4.52
C GLU A 117 2.60 6.11 4.51
N ASN A 118 1.45 6.68 4.20
CA ASN A 118 1.16 8.06 4.52
C ASN A 118 1.44 8.34 6.01
N SER A 119 1.95 9.51 6.33
CA SER A 119 2.20 9.89 7.72
C SER A 119 0.95 9.64 8.59
N PHE A 120 1.16 9.40 9.89
CA PHE A 120 0.06 9.24 10.86
C PHE A 120 -0.99 10.36 10.75
N GLU A 121 -0.55 11.58 10.43
CA GLU A 121 -1.43 12.73 10.21
C GLU A 121 -2.37 12.51 9.01
N ASN A 122 -1.87 11.94 7.92
CA ASN A 122 -2.70 11.62 6.75
C ASN A 122 -3.72 10.52 7.07
N MET A 123 -3.34 9.49 7.83
CA MET A 123 -4.27 8.44 8.26
C MET A 123 -5.39 8.99 9.15
N VAL A 124 -5.06 9.88 10.08
CA VAL A 124 -6.06 10.54 10.95
C VAL A 124 -6.96 11.45 10.12
N GLU A 125 -6.41 12.14 9.12
CA GLU A 125 -7.17 12.96 8.19
C GLU A 125 -8.15 12.11 7.35
N GLU A 126 -7.69 10.99 6.79
CA GLU A 126 -8.53 10.08 6.00
C GLU A 126 -9.68 9.51 6.85
N ARG A 127 -9.42 9.05 8.06
CA ARG A 127 -10.48 8.59 8.98
C ARG A 127 -11.53 9.67 9.27
N ARG A 128 -11.12 10.94 9.32
CA ARG A 128 -12.09 12.04 9.49
C ARG A 128 -12.93 12.26 8.25
N LYS A 129 -12.34 12.13 7.04
CA LYS A 129 -13.10 12.18 5.77
C LYS A 129 -14.07 11.00 5.67
N GLU A 130 -13.63 9.80 5.99
CA GLU A 130 -14.48 8.60 6.04
C GLU A 130 -15.69 8.80 6.96
N ALA A 131 -15.52 9.45 8.11
CA ALA A 131 -16.63 9.77 9.00
C ALA A 131 -17.65 10.72 8.36
N VAL A 132 -17.22 11.64 7.49
CA VAL A 132 -18.12 12.50 6.71
C VAL A 132 -18.86 11.68 5.66
N GLU A 133 -18.18 10.79 4.97
CA GLU A 133 -18.78 9.88 3.98
C GLU A 133 -19.87 8.99 4.62
N ASP A 134 -19.62 8.46 5.82
CA ASP A 134 -20.59 7.66 6.57
C ASP A 134 -21.86 8.45 6.88
N ILE A 135 -21.73 9.75 7.22
CA ILE A 135 -22.91 10.60 7.43
C ILE A 135 -23.74 10.67 6.15
N ILE A 136 -23.11 10.79 4.99
CA ILE A 136 -23.77 10.84 3.69
C ILE A 136 -24.40 9.47 3.33
N ARG A 137 -23.68 8.38 3.52
CA ARG A 137 -24.18 7.00 3.29
C ARG A 137 -25.42 6.71 4.14
N GLY A 138 -25.48 7.27 5.34
CA GLY A 138 -26.63 7.17 6.24
C GLY A 138 -27.84 7.99 5.82
N ILE A 139 -27.81 8.72 4.68
CA ILE A 139 -28.97 9.40 4.10
C ILE A 139 -29.65 8.43 3.13
N HIS A 140 -30.67 7.69 3.61
CA HIS A 140 -31.38 6.71 2.82
C HIS A 140 -32.45 7.33 1.94
N TYR A 141 -32.73 6.71 0.78
CA TYR A 141 -33.79 7.10 -0.16
C TYR A 141 -33.71 8.53 -0.71
N TYR A 142 -32.50 9.07 -0.73
CA TYR A 142 -32.26 10.39 -1.28
C TYR A 142 -32.27 10.35 -2.82
N PRO A 143 -32.98 11.27 -3.54
CA PRO A 143 -33.17 11.20 -5.00
C PRO A 143 -31.94 11.63 -5.79
N TYR A 144 -30.85 12.01 -5.11
CA TYR A 144 -29.62 12.45 -5.72
C TYR A 144 -28.44 11.61 -5.23
N PHE A 145 -27.40 11.51 -6.08
CA PHE A 145 -26.05 11.27 -5.60
C PHE A 145 -25.49 12.57 -5.06
N ILE A 146 -24.86 12.49 -3.91
CA ILE A 146 -24.18 13.60 -3.23
C ILE A 146 -22.69 13.40 -3.47
N ASN A 147 -22.09 14.27 -4.29
CA ASN A 147 -20.66 14.26 -4.52
C ASN A 147 -19.98 15.20 -3.54
N LEU A 148 -18.87 14.76 -2.98
CA LEU A 148 -18.05 15.49 -2.03
C LEU A 148 -16.71 15.87 -2.65
N ARG A 149 -16.20 17.06 -2.35
CA ARG A 149 -14.83 17.44 -2.60
C ARG A 149 -14.27 18.14 -1.37
N PHE A 150 -13.32 17.50 -0.72
CA PHE A 150 -12.66 18.04 0.45
C PHE A 150 -11.65 19.12 0.03
N LYS A 151 -11.95 20.39 0.33
CA LYS A 151 -11.05 21.53 0.11
C LYS A 151 -10.12 21.72 1.31
N HIS A 152 -10.64 21.47 2.50
CA HIS A 152 -9.88 21.44 3.73
C HIS A 152 -10.51 20.45 4.71
N THR A 153 -9.69 19.58 5.27
CA THR A 153 -10.11 18.61 6.29
C THR A 153 -9.83 19.17 7.66
N GLY A 154 -10.88 19.33 8.44
CA GLY A 154 -10.77 19.87 9.78
C GLY A 154 -10.08 18.95 10.78
N THR A 155 -9.67 19.54 11.90
CA THR A 155 -8.99 18.83 13.00
C THR A 155 -9.96 18.13 13.96
N THR A 156 -11.23 18.53 13.95
CA THR A 156 -12.30 17.98 14.78
C THR A 156 -13.36 17.27 13.92
N SER A 157 -14.27 16.52 14.55
CA SER A 157 -15.36 15.85 13.83
C SER A 157 -16.38 16.85 13.30
N VAL A 158 -16.87 16.62 12.07
CA VAL A 158 -17.98 17.36 11.47
C VAL A 158 -19.28 17.10 12.23
N SER A 159 -20.09 18.12 12.44
CA SER A 159 -21.43 17.96 12.99
C SER A 159 -22.36 17.29 11.97
N ALA A 160 -22.75 16.03 12.22
CA ALA A 160 -23.67 15.29 11.36
C ALA A 160 -25.00 16.02 11.15
N LYS A 161 -25.52 16.70 12.20
CA LYS A 161 -26.76 17.48 12.12
C LYS A 161 -26.60 18.68 11.18
N LYS A 162 -25.51 19.42 11.29
CA LYS A 162 -25.26 20.59 10.41
C LYS A 162 -25.08 20.17 8.97
N LEU A 163 -24.31 19.10 8.73
CA LEU A 163 -24.08 18.60 7.39
C LEU A 163 -25.38 18.10 6.73
N LYS A 164 -26.20 17.31 7.43
CA LYS A 164 -27.51 16.86 6.92
C LYS A 164 -28.44 18.03 6.62
N ASN A 165 -28.53 19.02 7.52
CA ASN A 165 -29.36 20.21 7.29
C ASN A 165 -28.88 21.00 6.08
N PHE A 166 -27.58 21.16 5.90
CA PHE A 166 -27.00 21.82 4.72
C PHE A 166 -27.35 21.10 3.43
N ILE A 167 -27.25 19.77 3.41
CA ILE A 167 -27.62 18.93 2.24
C ILE A 167 -29.10 19.13 1.89
N GLU A 168 -29.99 19.19 2.87
CA GLU A 168 -31.42 19.44 2.62
C GLU A 168 -31.67 20.86 2.05
N GLN A 169 -30.92 21.88 2.49
CA GLN A 169 -30.99 23.22 1.91
C GLN A 169 -30.48 23.20 0.45
N VAL A 170 -29.36 22.53 0.19
CA VAL A 170 -28.82 22.34 -1.16
C VAL A 170 -29.84 21.62 -2.05
N ARG A 171 -30.53 20.59 -1.55
CA ARG A 171 -31.59 19.88 -2.27
C ARG A 171 -32.73 20.81 -2.65
N ALA A 172 -33.26 21.56 -1.68
CA ALA A 172 -34.38 22.46 -1.90
C ALA A 172 -34.07 23.53 -2.98
N VAL A 173 -32.86 24.08 -2.94
CA VAL A 173 -32.41 25.05 -3.97
C VAL A 173 -32.23 24.37 -5.33
N SER A 174 -31.90 23.07 -5.34
CA SER A 174 -31.56 22.31 -6.54
C SER A 174 -32.79 21.73 -7.27
N GLU A 175 -33.97 21.74 -6.68
CA GLU A 175 -35.18 21.14 -7.27
C GLU A 175 -35.54 21.74 -8.65
N GLY A 176 -35.27 23.03 -8.87
CA GLY A 176 -35.53 23.73 -10.13
C GLY A 176 -34.45 23.61 -11.21
N TYR A 177 -33.30 22.97 -10.91
CA TYR A 177 -32.19 22.91 -11.86
C TYR A 177 -32.23 21.68 -12.76
N SER A 178 -31.79 21.82 -14.02
CA SER A 178 -31.51 20.68 -14.91
C SER A 178 -30.30 19.88 -14.44
N ASN A 179 -30.13 18.63 -14.93
CA ASN A 179 -28.96 17.84 -14.61
C ASN A 179 -27.63 18.50 -15.04
N GLU A 180 -27.63 19.20 -16.17
CA GLU A 180 -26.48 19.95 -16.65
C GLU A 180 -26.12 21.10 -15.70
N GLN A 181 -27.12 21.84 -15.24
CA GLN A 181 -26.92 22.90 -14.25
C GLN A 181 -26.40 22.37 -12.92
N LEU A 182 -26.92 21.23 -12.46
CA LEU A 182 -26.48 20.56 -11.22
C LEU A 182 -25.03 20.09 -11.34
N PHE A 183 -24.62 19.59 -12.49
CA PHE A 183 -23.26 19.09 -12.72
C PHE A 183 -22.18 20.16 -12.50
N HIS A 184 -22.50 21.40 -12.85
CA HIS A 184 -21.57 22.54 -12.71
C HIS A 184 -21.69 23.29 -11.38
N ARG A 185 -22.73 23.03 -10.57
CA ARG A 185 -22.92 23.73 -9.31
C ARG A 185 -22.18 23.07 -8.17
N ARG A 186 -21.54 23.89 -7.37
CA ARG A 186 -20.83 23.51 -6.15
C ARG A 186 -21.34 24.37 -5.00
N PHE A 187 -21.63 23.75 -3.88
CA PHE A 187 -22.10 24.38 -2.67
C PHE A 187 -21.06 24.16 -1.58
N LEU A 188 -20.57 25.19 -0.95
CA LEU A 188 -19.53 25.10 0.06
C LEU A 188 -20.18 24.92 1.44
N PHE A 189 -19.90 23.80 2.07
CA PHE A 189 -20.20 23.55 3.47
C PHE A 189 -18.99 23.91 4.32
N GLU A 190 -19.22 24.67 5.40
CA GLU A 190 -18.20 25.04 6.38
C GLU A 190 -18.68 24.68 7.79
N ASP A 191 -17.82 24.01 8.58
CA ASP A 191 -18.05 23.71 9.99
C ASP A 191 -16.72 23.71 10.74
N GLY A 192 -16.46 24.77 11.53
CA GLY A 192 -15.15 25.00 12.12
C GLY A 192 -14.09 25.25 11.05
N ASP A 193 -13.08 24.38 11.02
CA ASP A 193 -12.00 24.41 10.03
C ASP A 193 -12.27 23.49 8.79
N TRP A 194 -13.45 22.84 8.73
CA TRP A 194 -13.85 22.08 7.56
C TRP A 194 -14.32 22.94 6.41
N LYS A 195 -13.89 22.56 5.17
CA LYS A 195 -14.41 23.11 3.92
C LYS A 195 -14.67 21.99 2.94
N ILE A 196 -15.95 21.74 2.65
CA ILE A 196 -16.37 20.62 1.78
C ILE A 196 -17.26 21.20 0.67
N GLU A 197 -16.84 21.06 -0.58
CA GLU A 197 -17.72 21.32 -1.71
C GLU A 197 -18.66 20.16 -1.92
N ILE A 198 -19.95 20.46 -2.04
CA ILE A 198 -21.01 19.49 -2.28
C ILE A 198 -21.65 19.77 -3.63
N SER A 199 -21.86 18.76 -4.44
CA SER A 199 -22.68 18.83 -5.63
C SER A 199 -23.64 17.68 -5.71
N LEU A 200 -24.76 17.89 -6.40
CA LEU A 200 -25.81 16.91 -6.55
C LEU A 200 -25.90 16.42 -8.00
N LEU A 201 -26.19 15.14 -8.18
CA LEU A 201 -26.53 14.54 -9.46
C LEU A 201 -27.79 13.69 -9.28
N ARG A 202 -28.84 13.93 -10.09
CA ARG A 202 -30.09 13.14 -9.96
C ARG A 202 -29.85 11.69 -10.33
N LYS A 203 -30.37 10.78 -9.51
CA LYS A 203 -30.37 9.36 -9.81
C LYS A 203 -31.32 9.07 -10.97
N THR A 204 -30.83 8.38 -11.97
CA THR A 204 -31.65 7.86 -13.06
C THR A 204 -32.44 6.63 -12.62
N ASN A 205 -31.87 5.83 -11.69
CA ASN A 205 -32.52 4.69 -11.05
C ASN A 205 -32.70 4.96 -9.55
N GLN A 206 -33.94 5.09 -9.13
CA GLN A 206 -34.30 5.37 -7.73
C GLN A 206 -34.16 4.15 -6.80
N SER A 207 -33.95 2.94 -7.35
CA SER A 207 -33.69 1.73 -6.53
C SER A 207 -32.29 1.73 -5.91
N ILE A 208 -31.37 2.58 -6.39
CA ILE A 208 -30.03 2.71 -5.83
C ILE A 208 -30.12 3.34 -4.44
N LYS A 209 -29.83 2.56 -3.41
CA LYS A 209 -29.97 2.96 -2.01
C LYS A 209 -28.89 3.94 -1.54
N THR A 210 -27.65 3.84 -2.06
CA THR A 210 -26.58 4.76 -1.65
C THR A 210 -26.83 6.18 -2.10
N SER A 211 -26.58 7.14 -1.22
CA SER A 211 -26.64 8.57 -1.54
C SER A 211 -25.27 9.15 -1.84
N LEU A 212 -24.17 8.47 -1.46
CA LEU A 212 -22.82 8.92 -1.77
C LEU A 212 -22.53 8.66 -3.25
N GLY A 213 -22.13 9.72 -3.94
CA GLY A 213 -21.64 9.69 -5.31
C GLY A 213 -20.11 9.69 -5.36
N MET A 214 -19.53 10.64 -6.11
CA MET A 214 -18.08 10.78 -6.21
C MET A 214 -17.52 11.48 -4.97
N VAL A 215 -16.39 10.96 -4.47
CA VAL A 215 -15.58 11.64 -3.46
C VAL A 215 -14.30 12.10 -4.14
N GLY A 216 -14.07 13.40 -4.11
CA GLY A 216 -12.86 14.02 -4.63
C GLY A 216 -12.14 14.78 -3.52
N GLN A 217 -10.86 14.95 -3.70
CA GLN A 217 -10.05 15.86 -2.88
C GLN A 217 -9.15 16.67 -3.80
N ASP A 218 -8.71 17.83 -3.32
CA ASP A 218 -7.67 18.56 -4.05
C ASP A 218 -6.41 17.71 -4.02
N ALA A 219 -5.71 17.65 -5.15
CA ALA A 219 -4.51 16.84 -5.27
C ALA A 219 -3.52 17.23 -4.16
N LYS A 220 -3.37 16.36 -3.17
CA LYS A 220 -2.28 16.43 -2.22
C LYS A 220 -1.09 15.78 -2.89
N ILE A 221 -0.03 16.53 -3.10
CA ILE A 221 1.23 15.92 -3.51
C ILE A 221 1.72 15.12 -2.30
N ILE A 222 1.44 13.83 -2.31
CA ILE A 222 2.01 12.91 -1.35
C ILE A 222 3.49 12.80 -1.72
N ASP A 223 4.35 13.30 -0.85
CA ASP A 223 5.79 13.18 -1.04
C ASP A 223 6.21 11.73 -0.69
N GLY A 224 5.98 10.82 -1.62
CA GLY A 224 6.37 9.41 -1.49
C GLY A 224 7.88 9.25 -1.23
N LYS A 225 8.69 10.28 -1.57
CA LYS A 225 10.12 10.33 -1.26
C LYS A 225 10.38 10.33 0.23
N LYS A 226 9.63 11.12 1.01
CA LYS A 226 9.81 11.17 2.48
C LYS A 226 9.58 9.82 3.14
N VAL A 227 8.60 9.08 2.67
CA VAL A 227 8.25 7.78 3.25
C VAL A 227 9.37 6.78 3.04
N ILE A 228 9.92 6.70 1.82
CA ILE A 228 11.03 5.80 1.51
C ILE A 228 12.30 6.22 2.26
N LEU A 229 12.60 7.53 2.32
CA LEU A 229 13.74 8.03 3.07
C LEU A 229 13.59 7.77 4.58
N SER A 230 12.38 7.87 5.14
CA SER A 230 12.10 7.50 6.53
C SER A 230 12.36 6.02 6.76
N ALA A 231 11.84 5.14 5.87
CA ALA A 231 12.06 3.70 5.95
C ALA A 231 13.57 3.36 5.96
N LEU A 232 14.36 3.94 5.06
CA LEU A 232 15.81 3.76 5.02
C LEU A 232 16.51 4.22 6.31
N ASN A 233 16.04 5.31 6.93
CA ASN A 233 16.59 5.83 8.18
C ASN A 233 16.19 5.00 9.40
N ASP A 234 14.95 4.53 9.42
CA ASP A 234 14.38 3.81 10.57
C ASP A 234 14.77 2.34 10.61
N LYS A 235 15.08 1.74 9.46
CA LYS A 235 15.39 0.33 9.29
C LYS A 235 16.90 0.07 9.04
N ARG A 236 17.78 0.83 9.69
CA ARG A 236 19.25 0.66 9.50
C ARG A 236 19.77 -0.62 10.15
N PRO A 237 20.66 -1.39 9.48
CA PRO A 237 21.24 -2.63 10.03
C PRO A 237 21.95 -2.44 11.37
N SER A 238 22.54 -1.27 11.61
CA SER A 238 23.19 -0.94 12.89
C SER A 238 22.28 -1.05 14.11
N LYS A 239 20.96 -0.93 13.93
CA LYS A 239 19.98 -1.12 15.00
C LYS A 239 19.91 -2.57 15.47
N TYR A 240 20.28 -3.51 14.59
CA TYR A 240 20.20 -4.95 14.80
C TYR A 240 21.58 -5.57 15.13
N GLY A 241 22.68 -4.81 14.96
CA GLY A 241 24.04 -5.32 15.11
C GLY A 241 24.52 -6.14 13.93
N ILE A 242 23.95 -5.92 12.74
CA ILE A 242 24.36 -6.55 11.49
C ILE A 242 25.47 -5.71 10.88
N GLU A 243 26.66 -6.31 10.70
CA GLU A 243 27.87 -5.58 10.29
C GLU A 243 28.56 -6.18 9.06
N ASP A 244 28.30 -7.46 8.73
CA ASP A 244 29.12 -8.24 7.79
C ASP A 244 28.29 -9.05 6.77
N THR A 245 27.01 -8.77 6.64
CA THR A 245 26.08 -9.56 5.83
C THR A 245 25.21 -8.64 4.98
N PRO A 246 24.88 -9.01 3.73
CA PRO A 246 23.93 -8.24 2.93
C PRO A 246 22.62 -8.02 3.66
N TYR A 247 22.18 -6.75 3.65
CA TYR A 247 20.96 -6.32 4.30
C TYR A 247 20.04 -5.62 3.31
N VAL A 248 18.85 -6.13 3.14
CA VAL A 248 17.87 -5.70 2.15
C VAL A 248 16.64 -5.12 2.84
N ILE A 249 16.22 -3.94 2.41
CA ILE A 249 14.98 -3.34 2.90
C ILE A 249 13.88 -3.59 1.86
N CYS A 250 12.83 -4.30 2.26
CA CYS A 250 11.63 -4.56 1.48
C CYS A 250 10.59 -3.49 1.77
N ILE A 251 10.22 -2.70 0.77
CA ILE A 251 9.25 -1.61 0.91
C ILE A 251 7.99 -1.95 0.12
N CYS A 252 6.87 -2.11 0.81
CA CYS A 252 5.56 -2.19 0.20
C CYS A 252 5.07 -0.78 -0.13
N ASN A 253 4.68 -0.53 -1.37
CA ASN A 253 4.07 0.72 -1.80
C ASN A 253 2.85 0.46 -2.67
N ASN A 254 1.66 0.73 -2.13
CA ASN A 254 0.38 0.61 -2.83
C ASN A 254 -0.17 1.97 -3.31
N ASP A 255 0.65 3.03 -3.25
CA ASP A 255 0.25 4.36 -3.74
C ASP A 255 0.18 4.37 -5.28
N ALA A 256 -1.01 4.63 -5.82
CA ALA A 256 -1.24 4.67 -7.27
C ALA A 256 -0.44 5.78 -7.99
N PHE A 257 -0.09 6.85 -7.28
CA PHE A 257 0.64 7.99 -7.86
C PHE A 257 2.16 7.85 -7.79
N PHE A 258 2.68 6.95 -6.95
CA PHE A 258 4.10 6.67 -6.90
C PHE A 258 4.50 5.81 -8.10
N GLN A 259 5.46 6.30 -8.88
CA GLN A 259 5.99 5.55 -10.02
C GLN A 259 7.33 4.93 -9.67
N GLU A 260 7.70 3.88 -10.38
CA GLU A 260 8.98 3.20 -10.17
C GLU A 260 10.17 4.15 -10.43
N GLU A 261 10.00 5.07 -11.38
CA GLU A 261 10.99 6.12 -11.71
C GLU A 261 11.25 7.09 -10.55
N ASP A 262 10.28 7.28 -9.66
CA ASP A 262 10.46 8.11 -8.46
C ASP A 262 11.58 7.56 -7.55
N MET A 263 11.82 6.24 -7.59
CA MET A 263 12.92 5.62 -6.85
C MET A 263 14.30 6.18 -7.23
N TYR A 264 14.53 6.53 -8.50
CA TYR A 264 15.78 7.19 -8.89
C TYR A 264 15.98 8.50 -8.16
N SER A 265 14.92 9.30 -8.10
CA SER A 265 14.93 10.59 -7.38
C SER A 265 15.15 10.40 -5.88
N VAL A 266 14.54 9.37 -5.30
CA VAL A 266 14.61 9.09 -3.86
C VAL A 266 15.98 8.55 -3.48
N LEU A 267 16.45 7.52 -4.19
CA LEU A 267 17.67 6.82 -3.80
C LEU A 267 18.93 7.53 -4.25
N PHE A 268 18.89 8.21 -5.39
CA PHE A 268 20.08 8.75 -6.05
C PHE A 268 20.00 10.25 -6.36
N GLY A 269 18.88 10.91 -6.14
CA GLY A 269 18.72 12.34 -6.43
C GLY A 269 18.64 12.69 -7.91
N ASN A 270 18.24 11.75 -8.75
CA ASN A 270 18.19 11.91 -10.19
C ASN A 270 16.75 12.03 -10.71
N ASP A 271 16.58 12.82 -11.77
CA ASP A 271 15.32 13.12 -12.46
C ASP A 271 14.93 12.16 -13.59
N GLY A 272 15.64 11.05 -13.75
CA GLY A 272 15.40 10.11 -14.84
C GLY A 272 16.45 10.11 -15.95
N SER A 273 17.47 11.01 -15.93
CA SER A 273 18.57 10.98 -16.92
C SER A 273 19.35 9.67 -16.89
N GLU A 274 19.94 9.26 -18.01
CA GLU A 274 20.72 8.02 -18.15
C GLU A 274 21.93 7.98 -17.19
N TYR A 275 22.46 9.15 -16.83
CA TYR A 275 23.63 9.28 -15.98
C TYR A 275 23.30 10.06 -14.72
N ILE A 276 23.89 9.63 -13.61
CA ILE A 276 23.79 10.31 -12.32
C ILE A 276 25.10 11.02 -12.05
N ASN A 277 25.03 12.33 -11.82
CA ASN A 277 26.19 13.09 -11.41
C ASN A 277 26.48 12.84 -9.93
N VAL A 278 27.67 12.31 -9.62
CA VAL A 278 28.11 12.04 -8.24
C VAL A 278 28.27 13.29 -7.37
N ASN A 279 28.27 14.48 -7.96
CA ASN A 279 28.34 15.75 -7.25
C ASN A 279 26.97 16.39 -6.98
N TYR A 280 25.89 15.63 -7.03
CA TYR A 280 24.55 16.15 -6.78
C TYR A 280 24.42 16.67 -5.33
N PRO A 281 23.96 17.92 -5.11
CA PRO A 281 23.94 18.52 -3.77
C PRO A 281 22.73 18.11 -2.91
N GLY A 282 21.98 17.06 -3.28
CA GLY A 282 20.74 16.66 -2.63
C GLY A 282 20.91 15.58 -1.55
N ASN A 283 19.96 15.56 -0.61
CA ASN A 283 19.80 14.45 0.32
C ASN A 283 19.00 13.34 -0.36
N THR A 284 19.61 12.18 -0.51
CA THR A 284 18.98 10.99 -1.10
C THR A 284 19.10 9.78 -0.18
N GLY A 285 18.52 8.66 -0.59
CA GLY A 285 18.62 7.43 0.18
C GLY A 285 20.04 6.86 0.28
N PHE A 286 20.85 7.01 -0.77
CA PHE A 286 22.18 6.42 -0.83
C PHE A 286 23.34 7.43 -0.96
N TYR A 287 23.03 8.70 -1.21
CA TYR A 287 24.02 9.74 -1.38
C TYR A 287 23.62 11.04 -0.69
N PHE A 288 24.59 11.66 -0.04
CA PHE A 288 24.49 12.96 0.61
C PHE A 288 25.60 13.87 0.08
N HIS A 289 25.49 15.20 0.23
CA HIS A 289 26.48 16.15 -0.27
C HIS A 289 27.93 15.86 0.17
N ASN A 290 28.13 15.10 1.25
CA ASN A 290 29.44 14.70 1.78
C ASN A 290 29.87 13.29 1.33
N GLY A 291 29.11 12.61 0.45
CA GLY A 291 29.43 11.27 -0.04
C GLY A 291 28.36 10.21 0.23
N PRO A 292 28.70 8.94 0.02
CA PRO A 292 27.75 7.83 0.21
C PRO A 292 27.23 7.72 1.63
N ILE A 293 25.92 7.46 1.75
CA ILE A 293 25.26 7.16 3.02
C ILE A 293 24.53 5.81 2.93
N ASN A 294 24.09 5.30 4.07
CA ASN A 294 23.40 3.99 4.17
C ASN A 294 24.18 2.84 3.52
N THR A 295 25.52 2.91 3.53
CA THR A 295 26.42 1.91 2.91
C THR A 295 26.30 0.52 3.54
N SER A 296 25.64 0.38 4.67
CA SER A 296 25.28 -0.90 5.29
C SER A 296 24.00 -1.53 4.72
N VAL A 297 23.24 -0.79 3.90
CA VAL A 297 22.08 -1.33 3.16
C VAL A 297 22.56 -1.78 1.79
N SER A 298 22.33 -3.04 1.44
CA SER A 298 22.79 -3.65 0.20
C SER A 298 21.90 -3.31 -0.98
N ALA A 299 20.60 -3.33 -0.76
CA ALA A 299 19.58 -3.02 -1.76
C ALA A 299 18.26 -2.63 -1.10
N VAL A 300 17.39 -2.00 -1.87
CA VAL A 300 15.98 -1.84 -1.57
C VAL A 300 15.18 -2.66 -2.57
N ILE A 301 14.22 -3.46 -2.10
CA ILE A 301 13.23 -4.08 -2.96
C ILE A 301 11.94 -3.28 -2.84
N LEU A 302 11.48 -2.74 -3.96
CA LEU A 302 10.17 -2.11 -4.04
C LEU A 302 9.14 -3.17 -4.43
N PHE A 303 8.18 -3.40 -3.56
CA PHE A 303 7.00 -4.21 -3.79
C PHE A 303 5.82 -3.28 -4.06
N LYS A 304 5.61 -2.94 -5.33
CA LYS A 304 4.49 -2.09 -5.72
C LYS A 304 3.25 -2.92 -6.00
N ASN A 305 2.09 -2.47 -5.49
CA ASN A 305 0.78 -3.11 -5.64
C ASN A 305 0.77 -4.57 -5.14
N THR A 306 1.02 -4.74 -3.84
CA THR A 306 0.96 -6.04 -3.16
C THR A 306 -0.44 -6.41 -2.67
N ASP A 307 -1.45 -5.58 -2.94
CA ASP A 307 -2.84 -5.88 -2.59
C ASP A 307 -3.32 -7.13 -3.35
N LEU A 308 -3.67 -8.17 -2.59
CA LEU A 308 -4.11 -9.45 -3.14
C LEU A 308 -5.42 -9.34 -3.95
N MET A 309 -6.19 -8.27 -3.79
CA MET A 309 -7.38 -8.00 -4.60
C MET A 309 -7.04 -7.62 -6.05
N VAL A 310 -5.87 -7.02 -6.28
CA VAL A 310 -5.40 -6.49 -7.58
C VAL A 310 -3.97 -6.90 -7.91
N LEU A 311 -3.58 -8.10 -7.49
CA LEU A 311 -2.20 -8.60 -7.61
C LEU A 311 -1.68 -8.65 -9.05
N ASN A 312 -2.56 -8.75 -10.04
CA ASN A 312 -2.21 -8.66 -11.46
C ASN A 312 -1.59 -7.31 -11.87
N GLN A 313 -1.66 -6.30 -11.01
CA GLN A 313 -1.03 -4.99 -11.21
C GLN A 313 0.32 -4.86 -10.48
N ALA A 314 0.78 -5.93 -9.83
CA ALA A 314 2.03 -5.93 -9.07
C ALA A 314 3.24 -5.65 -9.96
N LYS A 315 4.13 -4.80 -9.45
CA LYS A 315 5.41 -4.48 -10.09
C LYS A 315 6.48 -4.47 -9.00
N TRP A 316 7.37 -5.44 -9.06
CA TRP A 316 8.43 -5.59 -8.06
C TRP A 316 9.79 -5.36 -8.70
N SER A 317 10.67 -4.69 -7.97
CA SER A 317 11.99 -4.35 -8.48
C SER A 317 13.04 -4.24 -7.37
N VAL A 318 14.27 -4.59 -7.71
CA VAL A 318 15.44 -4.46 -6.84
C VAL A 318 16.22 -3.19 -7.22
N TRP A 319 16.61 -2.42 -6.23
CA TRP A 319 17.39 -1.20 -6.36
C TRP A 319 18.70 -1.38 -5.60
N HIS A 320 19.76 -1.70 -6.31
CA HIS A 320 21.07 -1.96 -5.71
C HIS A 320 21.71 -0.67 -5.20
N ASN A 321 22.29 -0.74 -3.99
CA ASN A 321 23.10 0.34 -3.49
C ASN A 321 24.53 0.22 -4.05
N PRO A 322 25.00 1.13 -4.93
CA PRO A 322 26.33 1.04 -5.53
C PRO A 322 27.44 1.23 -4.52
N TYR A 323 27.13 1.72 -3.33
CA TYR A 323 28.06 2.00 -2.24
C TYR A 323 27.98 0.99 -1.10
N ALA A 324 27.23 -0.10 -1.29
CA ALA A 324 27.05 -1.10 -0.26
C ALA A 324 28.38 -1.75 0.15
N LYS A 325 28.63 -1.85 1.46
CA LYS A 325 29.78 -2.59 2.00
C LYS A 325 29.68 -4.09 1.71
N PHE A 326 28.47 -4.61 1.77
CA PHE A 326 28.11 -6.00 1.49
C PHE A 326 27.02 -5.99 0.40
N PRO A 327 27.39 -5.93 -0.88
CA PRO A 327 26.43 -5.81 -1.96
C PRO A 327 25.58 -7.08 -2.12
N LEU A 328 24.31 -6.91 -2.45
CA LEU A 328 23.50 -7.98 -3.00
C LEU A 328 24.01 -8.30 -4.41
N ALA A 329 24.23 -9.59 -4.70
CA ALA A 329 24.66 -9.99 -6.05
C ALA A 329 23.58 -9.66 -7.08
N THR A 330 23.98 -9.16 -8.24
CA THR A 330 23.07 -8.97 -9.37
C THR A 330 22.60 -10.32 -9.92
N ASN A 331 21.43 -10.33 -10.51
CA ASN A 331 20.75 -11.57 -11.00
C ASN A 331 20.39 -12.59 -9.90
N HIS A 332 20.45 -12.20 -8.64
CA HIS A 332 20.11 -13.09 -7.53
C HIS A 332 18.60 -13.31 -7.38
N LEU A 333 17.81 -12.29 -7.68
CA LEU A 333 16.34 -12.36 -7.63
C LEU A 333 15.73 -12.31 -9.04
N PRO A 334 14.59 -12.97 -9.30
CA PRO A 334 13.98 -13.05 -10.63
C PRO A 334 13.11 -11.82 -10.97
N ILE A 335 13.26 -10.72 -10.26
CA ILE A 335 12.52 -9.47 -10.47
C ILE A 335 13.42 -8.44 -11.16
N ARG A 336 12.83 -7.42 -11.80
CA ARG A 336 13.57 -6.34 -12.46
C ARG A 336 14.61 -5.73 -11.52
N GLU A 337 15.82 -5.48 -12.01
CA GLU A 337 16.91 -4.94 -11.21
C GLU A 337 17.40 -3.61 -11.76
N TYR A 338 17.62 -2.67 -10.85
CA TYR A 338 18.18 -1.37 -11.11
C TYR A 338 19.55 -1.26 -10.43
N SER A 339 20.60 -1.05 -11.23
CA SER A 339 21.97 -0.91 -10.76
C SER A 339 22.59 0.37 -11.29
N LEU A 340 23.63 0.84 -10.61
CA LEU A 340 24.46 1.95 -11.06
C LEU A 340 25.90 1.46 -11.23
N LEU A 341 26.45 1.65 -12.42
CA LEU A 341 27.84 1.32 -12.72
C LEU A 341 28.70 2.59 -12.72
N PRO A 342 29.82 2.60 -11.97
CA PRO A 342 30.75 3.72 -12.00
C PRO A 342 31.36 3.90 -13.39
N GLU A 343 31.34 5.14 -13.91
CA GLU A 343 32.01 5.58 -15.13
C GLU A 343 32.72 6.92 -14.85
N GLU A 344 34.02 6.94 -14.75
CA GLU A 344 34.81 8.14 -14.46
C GLU A 344 34.25 9.02 -13.33
N ASN A 345 33.54 10.10 -13.69
CA ASN A 345 32.95 11.06 -12.74
C ASN A 345 31.42 10.95 -12.64
N ARG A 346 30.81 9.89 -13.13
CA ARG A 346 29.36 9.68 -13.16
C ARG A 346 29.00 8.22 -12.92
N LEU A 347 27.74 7.97 -12.64
CA LEU A 347 27.16 6.63 -12.53
C LEU A 347 26.21 6.43 -13.70
N ARG A 348 26.39 5.34 -14.44
CA ARG A 348 25.47 4.95 -15.52
C ARG A 348 24.39 4.04 -14.97
N LYS A 349 23.15 4.32 -15.31
CA LYS A 349 22.03 3.45 -15.00
C LYS A 349 22.08 2.18 -15.84
N VAL A 350 21.86 1.06 -15.19
CA VAL A 350 21.67 -0.25 -15.82
C VAL A 350 20.39 -0.86 -15.30
N VAL A 351 19.52 -1.23 -16.21
CA VAL A 351 18.28 -1.95 -15.92
C VAL A 351 18.41 -3.35 -16.47
N ILE A 352 18.20 -4.35 -15.61
CA ILE A 352 18.18 -5.75 -16.00
C ILE A 352 16.72 -6.20 -16.00
N GLU A 353 16.15 -6.30 -17.18
CA GLU A 353 14.80 -6.82 -17.36
C GLU A 353 14.75 -8.31 -17.05
N LYS A 354 13.68 -8.73 -16.41
CA LYS A 354 13.41 -10.12 -16.05
C LYS A 354 12.02 -10.50 -16.53
N ASP A 355 11.89 -11.72 -16.99
CA ASP A 355 10.58 -12.33 -17.24
C ASP A 355 9.99 -12.80 -15.90
N PHE A 356 9.34 -11.86 -15.20
CA PHE A 356 8.81 -12.07 -13.86
C PHE A 356 7.30 -12.21 -13.91
N ASN A 357 6.80 -13.37 -13.46
CA ASN A 357 5.39 -13.62 -13.23
C ASN A 357 5.11 -13.68 -11.73
N ILE A 358 4.30 -12.75 -11.23
CA ILE A 358 3.96 -12.63 -9.80
C ILE A 358 3.22 -13.85 -9.26
N PHE A 359 2.34 -14.45 -10.07
CA PHE A 359 1.56 -15.61 -9.65
C PHE A 359 2.47 -16.82 -9.46
N SER A 360 3.35 -17.07 -10.42
CA SER A 360 4.36 -18.12 -10.31
C SER A 360 5.29 -17.90 -9.11
N ALA A 361 5.73 -16.64 -8.90
CA ALA A 361 6.64 -16.28 -7.81
C ALA A 361 6.02 -16.45 -6.41
N LEU A 362 4.71 -16.46 -6.32
CA LEU A 362 3.96 -16.69 -5.06
C LEU A 362 3.31 -18.07 -5.00
N GLY A 363 3.44 -18.89 -6.06
CA GLY A 363 2.79 -20.20 -6.14
C GLY A 363 1.28 -20.11 -6.25
N ILE A 364 0.78 -19.09 -6.96
CA ILE A 364 -0.64 -18.83 -7.16
C ILE A 364 -1.03 -19.36 -8.54
N ASP A 365 -2.16 -20.05 -8.61
CA ASP A 365 -2.81 -20.41 -9.87
C ASP A 365 -3.45 -19.14 -10.47
N GLU A 366 -2.89 -18.66 -11.58
CA GLU A 366 -3.33 -17.43 -12.24
C GLU A 366 -4.74 -17.57 -12.82
N ASP A 367 -5.10 -18.74 -13.35
CA ASP A 367 -6.44 -19.00 -13.89
C ASP A 367 -7.49 -18.98 -12.77
N ALA A 368 -7.19 -19.62 -11.64
CA ALA A 368 -8.05 -19.60 -10.47
C ALA A 368 -8.17 -18.18 -9.89
N TYR A 369 -7.07 -17.41 -9.87
CA TYR A 369 -7.10 -16.01 -9.44
C TYR A 369 -7.95 -15.14 -10.36
N ASN A 370 -7.93 -15.33 -11.67
CA ASN A 370 -8.65 -14.51 -12.65
C ASN A 370 -10.13 -14.93 -12.86
N GLN A 371 -10.60 -16.01 -12.23
CA GLN A 371 -12.02 -16.34 -12.21
C GLN A 371 -12.81 -15.22 -11.54
N ASP A 372 -14.04 -14.95 -12.05
CA ASP A 372 -14.88 -13.79 -11.75
C ASP A 372 -14.80 -13.31 -10.30
N PRO A 373 -14.33 -12.06 -10.05
CA PRO A 373 -14.20 -11.51 -8.70
C PRO A 373 -15.53 -11.27 -7.98
N LYS A 374 -16.65 -11.28 -8.71
CA LYS A 374 -17.99 -11.04 -8.16
C LYS A 374 -18.84 -12.23 -8.51
N GLY A 375 -19.00 -13.20 -7.70
CA GLY A 375 -19.85 -14.37 -8.02
C GLY A 375 -21.03 -14.04 -8.95
N SER A 376 -21.40 -14.96 -9.81
CA SER A 376 -22.35 -14.83 -10.92
C SER A 376 -23.83 -14.55 -10.49
N ASP A 377 -24.05 -13.68 -9.53
CA ASP A 377 -25.34 -13.11 -9.21
C ASP A 377 -25.58 -11.78 -9.95
N GLU A 378 -25.40 -11.80 -11.29
CA GLU A 378 -26.10 -10.88 -12.16
C GLU A 378 -27.55 -11.38 -12.34
N SER A 379 -28.31 -11.29 -11.28
CA SER A 379 -29.78 -11.32 -11.34
C SER A 379 -30.35 -10.45 -10.23
N CYS A 380 -30.27 -9.14 -10.42
CA CYS A 380 -31.23 -8.15 -9.88
C CYS A 380 -31.16 -6.85 -10.69
#